data_3cb9eb5e2dd6b71c862f2f9cd39b53ab
#
_entry.id   3cb9eb5e2dd6b71c862f2f9cd39b53ab
#
_cell.length_a   1.000
_cell.length_b   1.000
_cell.length_c   1.000
_cell.angle_alpha   90.00
_cell.angle_beta   90.00
_cell.angle_gamma   90.00
#
_symmetry.space_group_name_H-M   'P 1'
#
loop_
_entity.id
_entity.type
_entity.pdbx_description
1 polymer ?
#
loop_
_entity_poly.entity_id
_entity_poly.type
_entity_poly.pdbx_seq_one_letter_code
_entity_poly.pdbx_strand_id
1 'polypeptide(L)'
;VRSRGLGDVYKRQILYVANGKAHFWFDGVEQVVSAGNMVLYKPDEIQKYVYYLEDHPEVFWIHFTGNDVKNILTYHGISLEEHVFYSGVLPEYKALFRKIIQELQLCRFGYEDYIASLFNDMLLLVSRQQHEKPEVAGSMQEQIEVAAAYFNENYNTKISIDAYAESLHVSTNWFIHNFRQYMGMSPAQYVLSLRMVNAQSLLEHTNYNVKEISEIVGYDNPLYFSRVFKKEIGQSPAQYRKLRGEPAEE
;
A
#
# COMPACT_ATOMS: atom_id res chain seq x y z
N VAL A 1 15.70 6.11 13.58
CA VAL A 1 15.77 7.56 13.81
C VAL A 1 14.75 7.95 14.85
N ARG A 2 15.22 8.34 16.04
CA ARG A 2 14.35 8.92 17.07
C ARG A 2 14.11 10.37 16.71
N SER A 3 12.90 10.73 16.27
CA SER A 3 12.44 12.11 16.28
C SER A 3 11.75 12.38 17.62
N ARG A 4 12.41 13.07 18.55
CA ARG A 4 11.78 13.73 19.68
C ARG A 4 11.78 15.22 19.38
N GLY A 5 10.70 15.71 18.79
CA GLY A 5 10.42 17.14 18.69
C GLY A 5 9.37 17.53 19.73
N LEU A 6 9.62 18.57 20.50
CA LEU A 6 8.71 19.17 21.50
C LEU A 6 7.36 19.66 20.92
N GLY A 7 7.08 19.43 19.64
CA GLY A 7 5.84 19.80 18.95
C GLY A 7 4.84 18.66 18.74
N ASP A 8 5.11 17.44 19.19
CA ASP A 8 4.31 16.24 18.84
C ASP A 8 3.19 15.90 19.83
N VAL A 9 3.05 16.64 20.93
CA VAL A 9 2.10 16.37 22.03
C VAL A 9 0.63 16.34 21.60
N TYR A 10 0.27 16.89 20.43
CA TYR A 10 -1.12 16.95 19.94
C TYR A 10 -1.32 16.32 18.56
N LYS A 11 -0.27 15.75 17.98
CA LYS A 11 -0.33 15.21 16.62
C LYS A 11 -0.75 13.74 16.64
N ARG A 12 -1.63 13.40 15.72
CA ARG A 12 -1.93 12.03 15.34
C ARG A 12 -1.14 11.67 14.11
N GLN A 13 -0.88 10.40 13.93
CA GLN A 13 -0.26 9.89 12.73
C GLN A 13 -1.10 8.74 12.16
N ILE A 14 -1.37 8.79 10.88
CA ILE A 14 -1.83 7.62 10.11
C ILE A 14 -0.69 7.17 9.22
N LEU A 15 -0.39 5.86 9.26
CA LEU A 15 0.52 5.20 8.35
C LEU A 15 -0.29 4.21 7.51
N TYR A 16 -0.07 4.19 6.22
CA TYR A 16 -0.65 3.23 5.29
C TYR A 16 0.42 2.30 4.77
N VAL A 17 0.29 1.00 5.03
CA VAL A 17 1.17 -0.03 4.46
C VAL A 17 0.67 -0.34 3.06
N ALA A 18 1.32 0.24 2.07
CA ALA A 18 0.90 0.16 0.67
C ALA A 18 1.46 -1.08 -0.05
N ASN A 19 2.55 -1.65 0.46
CA ASN A 19 3.16 -2.89 -0.02
C ASN A 19 3.97 -3.56 1.08
N GLY A 20 4.13 -4.89 1.01
CA GLY A 20 4.93 -5.67 1.94
C GLY A 20 4.36 -5.68 3.36
N LYS A 21 5.27 -5.66 4.34
CA LYS A 21 4.94 -5.67 5.77
C LYS A 21 5.77 -4.62 6.51
N ALA A 22 5.24 -4.18 7.65
CA ALA A 22 5.96 -3.30 8.58
C ALA A 22 5.68 -3.77 10.01
N HIS A 23 6.65 -3.58 10.89
CA HIS A 23 6.61 -4.03 12.27
C HIS A 23 6.37 -2.84 13.19
N PHE A 24 5.31 -2.92 13.98
CA PHE A 24 4.88 -1.88 14.90
C PHE A 24 4.84 -2.43 16.33
N TRP A 25 5.05 -1.57 17.31
CA TRP A 25 4.93 -1.94 18.73
C TRP A 25 3.89 -1.06 19.38
N PHE A 26 2.90 -1.69 19.99
CA PHE A 26 1.88 -1.06 20.81
C PHE A 26 1.95 -1.65 22.23
N ASP A 27 2.12 -0.81 23.23
CA ASP A 27 2.28 -1.21 24.63
C ASP A 27 3.38 -2.27 24.85
N GLY A 28 4.43 -2.21 24.02
CA GLY A 28 5.57 -3.13 24.09
C GLY A 28 5.37 -4.45 23.33
N VAL A 29 4.19 -4.69 22.78
CA VAL A 29 3.87 -5.89 21.97
C VAL A 29 4.11 -5.59 20.49
N GLU A 30 4.83 -6.47 19.82
CA GLU A 30 5.05 -6.40 18.39
C GLU A 30 3.81 -6.87 17.62
N GLN A 31 3.43 -6.08 16.61
CA GLN A 31 2.42 -6.44 15.63
C GLN A 31 2.96 -6.25 14.23
N VAL A 32 2.94 -7.29 13.41
CA VAL A 32 3.30 -7.22 11.98
C VAL A 32 2.06 -6.79 11.20
N VAL A 33 2.19 -5.70 10.45
CA VAL A 33 1.10 -5.11 9.69
C VAL A 33 1.40 -5.25 8.21
N SER A 34 0.55 -5.96 7.50
CA SER A 34 0.65 -6.21 6.05
C SER A 34 0.00 -5.10 5.23
N ALA A 35 0.29 -5.10 3.93
CA ALA A 35 -0.32 -4.18 2.96
C ALA A 35 -1.86 -4.17 3.04
N GLY A 36 -2.45 -3.01 2.77
CA GLY A 36 -3.90 -2.78 2.88
C GLY A 36 -4.38 -2.40 4.26
N ASN A 37 -3.48 -2.31 5.24
CA ASN A 37 -3.81 -1.84 6.57
C ASN A 37 -3.30 -0.42 6.82
N MET A 38 -4.00 0.30 7.67
CA MET A 38 -3.56 1.55 8.24
C MET A 38 -3.29 1.42 9.73
N VAL A 39 -2.33 2.20 10.20
CA VAL A 39 -1.96 2.30 11.61
C VAL A 39 -2.25 3.70 12.09
N LEU A 40 -2.97 3.84 13.20
CA LEU A 40 -3.27 5.11 13.85
C LEU A 40 -2.49 5.22 15.16
N TYR A 41 -1.60 6.20 15.25
CA TYR A 41 -1.02 6.64 16.52
C TYR A 41 -1.79 7.86 17.05
N LYS A 42 -2.11 7.78 18.33
CA LYS A 42 -2.76 8.87 19.09
C LYS A 42 -1.72 9.88 19.61
N PRO A 43 -2.14 11.06 20.05
CA PRO A 43 -1.25 11.95 20.79
C PRO A 43 -0.64 11.25 22.00
N ASP A 44 0.58 11.61 22.33
CA ASP A 44 1.36 11.13 23.48
C ASP A 44 1.75 9.65 23.46
N GLU A 45 1.42 8.91 22.40
CA GLU A 45 1.87 7.53 22.23
C GLU A 45 3.32 7.44 21.75
N ILE A 46 4.04 6.46 22.28
CA ILE A 46 5.40 6.15 21.82
C ILE A 46 5.31 5.44 20.48
N GLN A 47 5.71 6.15 19.44
CA GLN A 47 5.77 5.58 18.10
C GLN A 47 7.02 4.72 17.94
N LYS A 48 6.83 3.41 17.80
CA LYS A 48 7.91 2.47 17.54
C LYS A 48 7.53 1.57 16.39
N TYR A 49 8.30 1.66 15.31
CA TYR A 49 8.14 0.81 14.12
C TYR A 49 9.48 0.56 13.44
N VAL A 50 9.58 -0.55 12.74
CA VAL A 50 10.78 -0.97 11.99
C VAL A 50 10.34 -1.49 10.62
N TYR A 51 11.13 -1.18 9.62
CA TYR A 51 11.01 -1.65 8.25
C TYR A 51 12.20 -2.53 7.91
N TYR A 52 11.96 -3.81 7.65
CA TYR A 52 13.00 -4.73 7.20
C TYR A 52 12.98 -4.80 5.67
N LEU A 53 14.16 -4.74 5.04
CA LEU A 53 14.28 -4.77 3.58
C LEU A 53 13.69 -6.06 2.98
N GLU A 54 13.80 -7.17 3.69
CA GLU A 54 13.26 -8.47 3.30
C GLU A 54 11.72 -8.51 3.22
N ASP A 55 11.05 -7.61 3.93
CA ASP A 55 9.58 -7.47 3.91
C ASP A 55 9.08 -6.54 2.80
N HIS A 56 9.98 -5.92 2.04
CA HIS A 56 9.68 -4.99 0.94
C HIS A 56 8.62 -3.94 1.27
N PRO A 57 8.71 -3.25 2.42
CA PRO A 57 7.69 -2.31 2.85
C PRO A 57 7.66 -1.06 1.98
N GLU A 58 6.46 -0.66 1.56
CA GLU A 58 6.17 0.68 1.07
C GLU A 58 5.13 1.28 2.01
N VAL A 59 5.53 2.29 2.78
CA VAL A 59 4.68 2.90 3.81
C VAL A 59 4.59 4.40 3.56
N PHE A 60 3.35 4.88 3.46
CA PHE A 60 3.04 6.30 3.45
C PHE A 60 2.53 6.71 4.83
N TRP A 61 2.80 7.94 5.22
CA TRP A 61 2.32 8.45 6.49
C TRP A 61 2.00 9.95 6.43
N ILE A 62 1.09 10.37 7.29
CA ILE A 62 0.71 11.77 7.47
C ILE A 62 0.52 12.07 8.95
N HIS A 63 1.07 13.20 9.40
CA HIS A 63 0.75 13.78 10.69
C HIS A 63 -0.35 14.81 10.53
N PHE A 64 -1.30 14.81 11.44
CA PHE A 64 -2.41 15.74 11.43
C PHE A 64 -2.86 16.11 12.84
N THR A 65 -3.51 17.27 12.96
CA THR A 65 -4.05 17.80 14.21
C THR A 65 -5.32 18.58 13.91
N GLY A 66 -6.14 18.80 14.91
CA GLY A 66 -7.38 19.53 14.80
C GLY A 66 -8.29 19.27 16.00
N ASN A 67 -9.17 20.23 16.29
CA ASN A 67 -10.07 20.16 17.47
C ASN A 67 -11.14 19.08 17.31
N ASP A 68 -11.61 18.82 16.08
CA ASP A 68 -12.72 17.90 15.77
C ASP A 68 -12.27 16.54 15.19
N VAL A 69 -10.97 16.28 15.21
CA VAL A 69 -10.40 15.07 14.59
C VAL A 69 -10.99 13.78 15.14
N LYS A 70 -11.29 13.72 16.44
CA LYS A 70 -11.91 12.52 17.04
C LYS A 70 -13.25 12.21 16.41
N ASN A 71 -14.12 13.21 16.29
CA ASN A 71 -15.44 13.05 15.70
C ASN A 71 -15.36 12.68 14.22
N ILE A 72 -14.45 13.30 13.48
CA ILE A 72 -14.22 13.00 12.07
C ILE A 72 -13.78 11.54 11.88
N LEU A 73 -12.79 11.06 12.63
CA LEU A 73 -12.32 9.67 12.54
C LEU A 73 -13.44 8.69 12.90
N THR A 74 -14.17 8.95 14.00
CA THR A 74 -15.31 8.12 14.41
C THR A 74 -16.43 8.12 13.37
N TYR A 75 -16.73 9.26 12.76
CA TYR A 75 -17.71 9.38 11.67
C TYR A 75 -17.35 8.49 10.48
N HIS A 76 -16.06 8.39 10.17
CA HIS A 76 -15.54 7.53 9.11
C HIS A 76 -15.33 6.07 9.53
N GLY A 77 -15.83 5.64 10.70
CA GLY A 77 -15.75 4.26 11.17
C GLY A 77 -14.37 3.86 11.69
N ILE A 78 -13.46 4.80 11.88
CA ILE A 78 -12.12 4.52 12.41
C ILE A 78 -12.21 4.47 13.93
N SER A 79 -11.98 3.27 14.50
CA SER A 79 -11.93 3.07 15.95
C SER A 79 -10.75 3.83 16.54
N LEU A 80 -11.00 4.52 17.65
CA LEU A 80 -9.92 5.17 18.42
C LEU A 80 -9.31 4.22 19.47
N GLU A 81 -9.89 3.03 19.65
CA GLU A 81 -9.38 2.02 20.59
C GLU A 81 -8.40 1.05 19.92
N GLU A 82 -8.52 0.89 18.61
CA GLU A 82 -7.65 0.01 17.81
C GLU A 82 -6.56 0.82 17.11
N HIS A 83 -5.33 0.30 17.13
CA HIS A 83 -4.22 0.93 16.40
C HIS A 83 -4.18 0.54 14.94
N VAL A 84 -4.62 -0.66 14.60
CA VAL A 84 -4.53 -1.20 13.24
C VAL A 84 -5.94 -1.48 12.72
N PHE A 85 -6.22 -1.01 11.52
CA PHE A 85 -7.49 -1.26 10.84
C PHE A 85 -7.26 -1.51 9.35
N TYR A 86 -8.07 -2.37 8.78
CA TYR A 86 -8.03 -2.65 7.36
C TYR A 86 -8.68 -1.52 6.57
N SER A 87 -7.97 -1.02 5.57
CA SER A 87 -8.41 0.08 4.69
C SER A 87 -8.54 -0.32 3.23
N GLY A 88 -8.09 -1.53 2.89
CA GLY A 88 -8.03 -1.99 1.51
C GLY A 88 -6.72 -1.68 0.79
N VAL A 89 -6.44 -2.45 -0.26
CA VAL A 89 -5.30 -2.20 -1.17
C VAL A 89 -5.82 -1.41 -2.37
N LEU A 90 -6.01 -0.10 -2.18
CA LEU A 90 -6.54 0.78 -3.22
C LEU A 90 -5.42 1.63 -3.83
N PRO A 91 -5.26 1.64 -5.17
CA PRO A 91 -4.30 2.52 -5.85
C PRO A 91 -4.52 4.02 -5.55
N GLU A 92 -5.77 4.38 -5.25
CA GLU A 92 -6.20 5.74 -4.90
C GLU A 92 -5.46 6.27 -3.67
N TYR A 93 -5.17 5.43 -2.66
CA TYR A 93 -4.42 5.86 -1.49
C TYR A 93 -3.04 6.37 -1.85
N LYS A 94 -2.29 5.63 -2.69
CA LYS A 94 -0.97 6.08 -3.16
C LYS A 94 -1.06 7.39 -3.94
N ALA A 95 -2.09 7.53 -4.78
CA ALA A 95 -2.31 8.76 -5.55
C ALA A 95 -2.61 9.94 -4.63
N LEU A 96 -3.46 9.76 -3.61
CA LEU A 96 -3.79 10.80 -2.62
C LEU A 96 -2.55 11.20 -1.80
N PHE A 97 -1.79 10.25 -1.28
CA PHE A 97 -0.55 10.55 -0.55
C PHE A 97 0.45 11.32 -1.40
N ARG A 98 0.69 10.89 -2.66
CA ARG A 98 1.58 11.59 -3.58
C ARG A 98 1.12 13.01 -3.86
N LYS A 99 -0.18 13.22 -4.01
CA LYS A 99 -0.76 14.54 -4.25
C LYS A 99 -0.63 15.44 -3.03
N ILE A 100 -0.86 14.92 -1.82
CA ILE A 100 -0.63 15.64 -0.56
C ILE A 100 0.83 16.04 -0.44
N ILE A 101 1.77 15.12 -0.71
CA ILE A 101 3.22 15.41 -0.67
C ILE A 101 3.57 16.52 -1.66
N GLN A 102 3.04 16.46 -2.88
CA GLN A 102 3.27 17.48 -3.91
C GLN A 102 2.76 18.85 -3.48
N GLU A 103 1.56 18.95 -2.90
CA GLU A 103 1.01 20.22 -2.42
C GLU A 103 1.80 20.78 -1.24
N LEU A 104 2.28 19.93 -0.32
CA LEU A 104 3.17 20.34 0.77
C LEU A 104 4.51 20.88 0.26
N GLN A 105 5.05 20.34 -0.84
CA GLN A 105 6.29 20.83 -1.43
C GLN A 105 6.12 22.14 -2.18
N LEU A 106 4.98 22.32 -2.85
CA LEU A 106 4.74 23.49 -3.71
C LEU A 106 4.15 24.69 -2.96
N CYS A 107 3.50 24.47 -1.80
CA CYS A 107 2.87 25.50 -0.96
C CYS A 107 2.05 26.53 -1.77
N ARG A 108 1.25 26.06 -2.73
CA ARG A 108 0.41 26.92 -3.56
C ARG A 108 -0.67 27.62 -2.72
N PHE A 109 -1.22 28.71 -3.23
CA PHE A 109 -2.34 29.37 -2.56
C PHE A 109 -3.49 28.37 -2.27
N GLY A 110 -3.93 28.29 -1.01
CA GLY A 110 -4.97 27.36 -0.57
C GLY A 110 -4.52 25.91 -0.42
N TYR A 111 -3.21 25.62 -0.38
CA TYR A 111 -2.70 24.24 -0.26
C TYR A 111 -3.16 23.53 1.02
N GLU A 112 -3.30 24.23 2.13
CA GLU A 112 -3.76 23.66 3.40
C GLU A 112 -5.20 23.14 3.29
N ASP A 113 -6.11 23.93 2.74
CA ASP A 113 -7.51 23.55 2.51
C ASP A 113 -7.60 22.38 1.52
N TYR A 114 -6.76 22.42 0.49
CA TYR A 114 -6.73 21.34 -0.50
C TYR A 114 -6.19 20.04 0.07
N ILE A 115 -5.14 20.07 0.89
CA ILE A 115 -4.63 18.90 1.62
C ILE A 115 -5.70 18.35 2.57
N ALA A 116 -6.42 19.22 3.30
CA ALA A 116 -7.51 18.80 4.15
C ALA A 116 -8.62 18.08 3.36
N SER A 117 -8.95 18.56 2.16
CA SER A 117 -9.90 17.91 1.25
C SER A 117 -9.40 16.54 0.79
N LEU A 118 -8.14 16.43 0.35
CA LEU A 118 -7.53 15.17 -0.06
C LEU A 118 -7.46 14.15 1.09
N PHE A 119 -7.19 14.61 2.30
CA PHE A 119 -7.21 13.77 3.48
C PHE A 119 -8.62 13.30 3.82
N ASN A 120 -9.63 14.16 3.69
CA ASN A 120 -11.04 13.78 3.85
C ASN A 120 -11.47 12.75 2.79
N ASP A 121 -11.05 12.90 1.53
CA ASP A 121 -11.27 11.89 0.48
C ASP A 121 -10.67 10.54 0.87
N MET A 122 -9.47 10.54 1.46
CA MET A 122 -8.84 9.32 1.98
C MET A 122 -9.68 8.68 3.10
N LEU A 123 -10.16 9.47 4.06
CA LEU A 123 -11.02 8.98 5.14
C LEU A 123 -12.36 8.44 4.61
N LEU A 124 -12.91 9.06 3.56
CA LEU A 124 -14.12 8.58 2.91
C LEU A 124 -13.92 7.21 2.24
N LEU A 125 -12.77 6.97 1.61
CA LEU A 125 -12.43 5.64 1.08
C LEU A 125 -12.35 4.60 2.21
N VAL A 126 -11.72 4.94 3.34
CA VAL A 126 -11.72 4.08 4.53
C VAL A 126 -13.13 3.81 5.01
N SER A 127 -13.96 4.86 5.11
CA SER A 127 -15.36 4.75 5.52
C SER A 127 -16.15 3.77 4.63
N ARG A 128 -15.98 3.87 3.33
CA ARG A 128 -16.61 2.93 2.38
C ARG A 128 -16.19 1.50 2.65
N GLN A 129 -14.89 1.25 2.83
CA GLN A 129 -14.38 -0.08 3.17
C GLN A 129 -14.94 -0.62 4.49
N GLN A 130 -15.22 0.25 5.46
CA GLN A 130 -15.79 -0.15 6.76
C GLN A 130 -17.30 -0.40 6.71
N HIS A 131 -18.05 0.38 5.91
CA HIS A 131 -19.52 0.33 5.85
C HIS A 131 -20.06 -0.55 4.74
N GLU A 132 -19.31 -0.75 3.66
CA GLU A 132 -19.69 -1.62 2.55
C GLU A 132 -19.42 -3.11 2.84
N LYS A 133 -19.19 -3.47 4.12
CA LYS A 133 -19.18 -4.88 4.52
C LYS A 133 -20.59 -5.44 4.31
N PRO A 134 -20.80 -6.38 3.37
CA PRO A 134 -22.08 -7.03 3.26
C PRO A 134 -22.36 -7.78 4.57
N GLU A 135 -23.54 -7.64 5.14
CA GLU A 135 -24.02 -8.33 6.35
C GLU A 135 -24.15 -9.87 6.22
N VAL A 136 -23.57 -10.46 5.20
CA VAL A 136 -23.70 -11.90 4.92
C VAL A 136 -22.33 -12.59 4.99
N ALA A 137 -22.13 -13.22 6.11
CA ALA A 137 -21.30 -14.41 6.36
C ALA A 137 -19.97 -14.49 5.64
N GLY A 138 -18.84 -14.38 6.33
CA GLY A 138 -17.50 -14.85 5.94
C GLY A 138 -17.23 -14.79 4.43
N SER A 139 -17.66 -13.71 3.78
CA SER A 139 -18.17 -13.73 2.45
C SER A 139 -17.10 -13.37 1.43
N MET A 140 -17.46 -13.42 0.21
CA MET A 140 -16.69 -13.21 -1.00
C MET A 140 -15.70 -12.04 -0.92
N GLN A 141 -16.11 -10.92 -0.33
CA GLN A 141 -15.26 -9.74 -0.16
C GLN A 141 -14.03 -10.03 0.71
N GLU A 142 -14.24 -10.58 1.88
CA GLU A 142 -13.17 -10.96 2.80
C GLU A 142 -12.24 -11.99 2.17
N GLN A 143 -12.78 -12.95 1.41
CA GLN A 143 -11.97 -13.92 0.67
C GLN A 143 -11.13 -13.24 -0.42
N ILE A 144 -11.66 -12.22 -1.12
CA ILE A 144 -10.92 -11.44 -2.12
C ILE A 144 -9.84 -10.57 -1.46
N GLU A 145 -10.14 -9.97 -0.32
CA GLU A 145 -9.17 -9.17 0.45
C GLU A 145 -8.02 -10.03 0.98
N VAL A 146 -8.34 -11.20 1.53
CA VAL A 146 -7.34 -12.20 1.96
C VAL A 146 -6.51 -12.67 0.76
N ALA A 147 -7.15 -12.89 -0.40
CA ALA A 147 -6.45 -13.24 -1.62
C ALA A 147 -5.50 -12.12 -2.09
N ALA A 148 -5.93 -10.87 -2.05
CA ALA A 148 -5.09 -9.73 -2.41
C ALA A 148 -3.90 -9.58 -1.45
N ALA A 149 -4.10 -9.78 -0.15
CA ALA A 149 -3.03 -9.81 0.83
C ALA A 149 -2.04 -10.95 0.56
N TYR A 150 -2.53 -12.16 0.30
CA TYR A 150 -1.70 -13.29 -0.08
C TYR A 150 -0.88 -13.01 -1.35
N PHE A 151 -1.47 -12.43 -2.38
CA PHE A 151 -0.74 -12.07 -3.62
C PHE A 151 0.31 -10.99 -3.37
N ASN A 152 0.01 -10.05 -2.50
CA ASN A 152 0.96 -9.00 -2.10
C ASN A 152 2.18 -9.56 -1.36
N GLU A 153 1.99 -10.58 -0.53
CA GLU A 153 3.07 -11.24 0.19
C GLU A 153 3.90 -12.19 -0.68
N ASN A 154 3.28 -12.74 -1.72
CA ASN A 154 3.86 -13.84 -2.51
C ASN A 154 4.07 -13.52 -3.98
N TYR A 155 3.92 -12.24 -4.41
CA TYR A 155 4.00 -11.85 -5.83
C TYR A 155 5.29 -12.29 -6.52
N ASN A 156 6.38 -12.42 -5.78
CA ASN A 156 7.71 -12.81 -6.27
C ASN A 156 7.87 -14.34 -6.42
N THR A 157 6.86 -15.12 -6.07
CA THR A 157 6.84 -16.57 -6.23
C THR A 157 5.98 -17.00 -7.41
N LYS A 158 5.96 -18.30 -7.70
CA LYS A 158 5.08 -18.87 -8.71
C LYS A 158 3.67 -19.04 -8.14
N ILE A 159 2.80 -18.09 -8.39
CA ILE A 159 1.39 -18.13 -7.98
C ILE A 159 0.57 -18.87 -9.03
N SER A 160 -0.20 -19.88 -8.59
CA SER A 160 -1.25 -20.51 -9.39
C SER A 160 -2.61 -20.00 -8.93
N ILE A 161 -3.29 -19.25 -9.79
CA ILE A 161 -4.64 -18.76 -9.52
C ILE A 161 -5.63 -19.90 -9.39
N ASP A 162 -5.45 -20.98 -10.18
CA ASP A 162 -6.29 -22.17 -10.11
C ASP A 162 -6.17 -22.87 -8.74
N ALA A 163 -4.93 -23.13 -8.28
CA ALA A 163 -4.70 -23.75 -6.98
C ALA A 163 -5.20 -22.86 -5.83
N TYR A 164 -5.10 -21.53 -5.97
CA TYR A 164 -5.63 -20.63 -4.97
C TYR A 164 -7.17 -20.68 -4.91
N ALA A 165 -7.85 -20.66 -6.05
CA ALA A 165 -9.31 -20.79 -6.12
C ALA A 165 -9.79 -22.15 -5.55
N GLU A 166 -9.05 -23.22 -5.87
CA GLU A 166 -9.32 -24.57 -5.31
C GLU A 166 -9.20 -24.58 -3.78
N SER A 167 -8.22 -23.90 -3.22
CA SER A 167 -8.04 -23.80 -1.75
C SER A 167 -9.20 -23.07 -1.06
N LEU A 168 -9.90 -22.21 -1.78
CA LEU A 168 -11.13 -21.56 -1.33
C LEU A 168 -12.41 -22.37 -1.63
N HIS A 169 -12.28 -23.56 -2.21
CA HIS A 169 -13.40 -24.41 -2.64
C HIS A 169 -14.33 -23.73 -3.66
N VAL A 170 -13.77 -22.87 -4.53
CA VAL A 170 -14.52 -22.17 -5.60
C VAL A 170 -13.91 -22.48 -6.97
N SER A 171 -14.69 -22.29 -8.03
CA SER A 171 -14.15 -22.41 -9.39
C SER A 171 -13.23 -21.22 -9.72
N THR A 172 -12.19 -21.45 -10.53
CA THR A 172 -11.29 -20.40 -11.01
C THR A 172 -12.03 -19.26 -11.71
N ASN A 173 -13.04 -19.60 -12.54
CA ASN A 173 -13.83 -18.57 -13.22
C ASN A 173 -14.63 -17.71 -12.25
N TRP A 174 -15.21 -18.31 -11.21
CA TRP A 174 -15.91 -17.59 -10.16
C TRP A 174 -14.95 -16.66 -9.41
N PHE A 175 -13.78 -17.16 -9.02
CA PHE A 175 -12.76 -16.39 -8.33
C PHE A 175 -12.27 -15.20 -9.17
N ILE A 176 -11.90 -15.43 -10.44
CA ILE A 176 -11.43 -14.37 -11.34
C ILE A 176 -12.51 -13.30 -11.55
N HIS A 177 -13.78 -13.72 -11.74
CA HIS A 177 -14.90 -12.80 -11.92
C HIS A 177 -15.08 -11.89 -10.70
N ASN A 178 -15.15 -12.48 -9.51
CA ASN A 178 -15.40 -11.74 -8.28
C ASN A 178 -14.20 -10.90 -7.86
N PHE A 179 -12.99 -11.41 -8.02
CA PHE A 179 -11.76 -10.65 -7.80
C PHE A 179 -11.71 -9.41 -8.71
N ARG A 180 -12.05 -9.58 -9.99
CA ARG A 180 -12.11 -8.46 -10.95
C ARG A 180 -13.20 -7.46 -10.60
N GLN A 181 -14.37 -7.93 -10.20
CA GLN A 181 -15.47 -7.06 -9.79
C GLN A 181 -15.08 -6.20 -8.59
N TYR A 182 -14.35 -6.78 -7.65
CA TYR A 182 -13.99 -6.15 -6.39
C TYR A 182 -12.71 -5.29 -6.50
N MET A 183 -11.66 -5.82 -7.14
CA MET A 183 -10.35 -5.17 -7.26
C MET A 183 -10.19 -4.34 -8.55
N GLY A 184 -11.19 -4.32 -9.44
CA GLY A 184 -11.13 -3.62 -10.72
C GLY A 184 -10.27 -4.29 -11.79
N MET A 185 -9.51 -5.35 -11.45
CA MET A 185 -8.61 -6.07 -12.35
C MET A 185 -8.57 -7.56 -12.01
N SER A 186 -8.16 -8.41 -12.96
CA SER A 186 -8.02 -9.84 -12.69
C SER A 186 -6.89 -10.14 -11.71
N PRO A 187 -6.91 -11.30 -10.99
CA PRO A 187 -5.84 -11.71 -10.09
C PRO A 187 -4.46 -11.71 -10.76
N ALA A 188 -4.38 -12.20 -12.01
CA ALA A 188 -3.14 -12.22 -12.78
C ALA A 188 -2.62 -10.81 -13.10
N GLN A 189 -3.51 -9.89 -13.46
CA GLN A 189 -3.17 -8.48 -13.66
C GLN A 189 -2.73 -7.82 -12.35
N TYR A 190 -3.35 -8.17 -11.24
CA TYR A 190 -2.98 -7.67 -9.92
C TYR A 190 -1.55 -8.11 -9.54
N VAL A 191 -1.24 -9.40 -9.66
CA VAL A 191 0.12 -9.91 -9.41
C VAL A 191 1.14 -9.27 -10.37
N LEU A 192 0.77 -9.10 -11.64
CA LEU A 192 1.63 -8.42 -12.62
C LEU A 192 1.92 -6.97 -12.19
N SER A 193 0.91 -6.23 -11.77
CA SER A 193 1.09 -4.84 -11.32
C SER A 193 2.03 -4.75 -10.11
N LEU A 194 1.89 -5.66 -9.14
CA LEU A 194 2.78 -5.75 -7.99
C LEU A 194 4.24 -5.96 -8.42
N ARG A 195 4.49 -6.90 -9.33
CA ARG A 195 5.82 -7.16 -9.88
C ARG A 195 6.41 -5.93 -10.58
N MET A 196 5.61 -5.22 -11.36
CA MET A 196 6.06 -4.03 -12.10
C MET A 196 6.37 -2.88 -11.14
N VAL A 197 5.54 -2.62 -10.15
CA VAL A 197 5.77 -1.58 -9.15
C VAL A 197 7.06 -1.85 -8.36
N ASN A 198 7.24 -3.09 -7.92
CA ASN A 198 8.46 -3.47 -7.20
C ASN A 198 9.71 -3.42 -8.10
N ALA A 199 9.60 -3.84 -9.36
CA ALA A 199 10.70 -3.72 -10.33
C ALA A 199 11.10 -2.26 -10.57
N GLN A 200 10.12 -1.34 -10.70
CA GLN A 200 10.39 0.09 -10.83
C GLN A 200 11.13 0.63 -9.60
N SER A 201 10.66 0.30 -8.41
CA SER A 201 11.31 0.70 -7.15
C SER A 201 12.76 0.19 -7.07
N LEU A 202 13.00 -1.06 -7.41
CA LEU A 202 14.37 -1.62 -7.43
C LEU A 202 15.26 -0.96 -8.48
N LEU A 203 14.72 -0.63 -9.65
CA LEU A 203 15.45 0.09 -10.69
C LEU A 203 15.84 1.51 -10.29
N GLU A 204 15.01 2.18 -9.50
CA GLU A 204 15.20 3.56 -9.02
C GLU A 204 16.16 3.65 -7.82
N HIS A 205 16.08 2.69 -6.90
CA HIS A 205 16.72 2.83 -5.59
C HIS A 205 17.87 1.85 -5.33
N THR A 206 18.19 0.95 -6.28
CA THR A 206 19.24 -0.04 -6.09
C THR A 206 20.16 -0.15 -7.32
N ASN A 207 21.36 -0.71 -7.08
CA ASN A 207 22.31 -1.02 -8.14
C ASN A 207 22.19 -2.45 -8.71
N TYR A 208 21.13 -3.19 -8.34
CA TYR A 208 20.91 -4.53 -8.88
C TYR A 208 20.82 -4.50 -10.41
N ASN A 209 21.45 -5.46 -11.07
CA ASN A 209 21.30 -5.58 -12.51
C ASN A 209 19.91 -6.11 -12.90
N VAL A 210 19.57 -6.00 -14.20
CA VAL A 210 18.22 -6.38 -14.69
C VAL A 210 17.90 -7.86 -14.45
N LYS A 211 18.93 -8.73 -14.45
CA LYS A 211 18.77 -10.16 -14.16
C LYS A 211 18.41 -10.37 -12.69
N GLU A 212 19.14 -9.75 -11.78
CA GLU A 212 18.86 -9.81 -10.33
C GLU A 212 17.47 -9.28 -10.04
N ILE A 213 17.08 -8.13 -10.60
CA ILE A 213 15.74 -7.57 -10.43
C ILE A 213 14.67 -8.54 -10.94
N SER A 214 14.88 -9.18 -12.11
CA SER A 214 13.91 -10.14 -12.63
C SER A 214 13.69 -11.31 -11.67
N GLU A 215 14.76 -11.84 -11.08
CA GLU A 215 14.71 -12.92 -10.10
C GLU A 215 13.99 -12.47 -8.82
N ILE A 216 14.32 -11.29 -8.28
CA ILE A 216 13.69 -10.72 -7.07
C ILE A 216 12.18 -10.54 -7.25
N VAL A 217 11.73 -10.10 -8.42
CA VAL A 217 10.29 -9.89 -8.67
C VAL A 217 9.57 -11.13 -9.25
N GLY A 218 10.21 -12.29 -9.22
CA GLY A 218 9.60 -13.59 -9.51
C GLY A 218 9.55 -13.96 -11.00
N TYR A 219 10.57 -13.59 -11.78
CA TYR A 219 10.74 -14.05 -13.16
C TYR A 219 12.03 -14.85 -13.31
N ASP A 220 11.91 -16.10 -13.70
CA ASP A 220 13.07 -16.99 -13.99
C ASP A 220 13.82 -16.58 -15.25
N ASN A 221 13.16 -15.87 -16.18
CA ASN A 221 13.74 -15.46 -17.47
C ASN A 221 13.82 -13.94 -17.59
N PRO A 222 15.03 -13.36 -17.51
CA PRO A 222 15.23 -11.91 -17.60
C PRO A 222 14.82 -11.27 -18.94
N LEU A 223 14.90 -12.04 -20.05
CA LEU A 223 14.46 -11.55 -21.36
C LEU A 223 12.93 -11.45 -21.43
N TYR A 224 12.25 -12.43 -20.85
CA TYR A 224 10.79 -12.39 -20.72
C TYR A 224 10.36 -11.24 -19.83
N PHE A 225 10.97 -11.10 -18.65
CA PHE A 225 10.77 -9.97 -17.76
C PHE A 225 10.89 -8.62 -18.50
N SER A 226 12.00 -8.43 -19.25
CA SER A 226 12.27 -7.18 -19.95
C SER A 226 11.19 -6.86 -21.00
N ARG A 227 10.62 -7.88 -21.67
CA ARG A 227 9.53 -7.72 -22.64
C ARG A 227 8.24 -7.32 -21.92
N VAL A 228 7.90 -8.00 -20.80
CA VAL A 228 6.72 -7.69 -19.99
C VAL A 228 6.83 -6.28 -19.42
N PHE A 229 7.95 -5.95 -18.82
CA PHE A 229 8.19 -4.61 -18.26
C PHE A 229 8.04 -3.51 -19.33
N LYS A 230 8.63 -3.71 -20.53
CA LYS A 230 8.46 -2.74 -21.62
C LYS A 230 7.04 -2.62 -22.09
N LYS A 231 6.28 -3.71 -22.11
CA LYS A 231 4.86 -3.70 -22.49
C LYS A 231 4.01 -2.92 -21.49
N GLU A 232 4.22 -3.13 -20.20
CA GLU A 232 3.40 -2.53 -19.14
C GLU A 232 3.82 -1.08 -18.82
N ILE A 233 5.11 -0.77 -18.85
CA ILE A 233 5.68 0.53 -18.46
C ILE A 233 6.01 1.43 -19.68
N GLY A 234 6.03 0.86 -20.89
CA GLY A 234 6.33 1.59 -22.12
C GLY A 234 7.83 1.69 -22.45
N GLN A 235 8.72 1.36 -21.51
CA GLN A 235 10.17 1.47 -21.64
C GLN A 235 10.85 0.19 -21.15
N SER A 236 12.05 -0.12 -21.70
CA SER A 236 12.81 -1.24 -21.16
C SER A 236 13.38 -0.93 -19.76
N PRO A 237 13.65 -1.95 -18.92
CA PRO A 237 14.20 -1.73 -17.57
C PRO A 237 15.47 -0.86 -17.58
N ALA A 238 16.38 -1.07 -18.57
CA ALA A 238 17.60 -0.28 -18.69
C ALA A 238 17.33 1.19 -19.07
N GLN A 239 16.37 1.43 -19.98
CA GLN A 239 15.94 2.79 -20.33
C GLN A 239 15.26 3.49 -19.16
N TYR A 240 14.41 2.76 -18.42
CA TYR A 240 13.72 3.28 -17.25
C TYR A 240 14.71 3.72 -16.17
N ARG A 241 15.71 2.91 -15.86
CA ARG A 241 16.80 3.25 -14.92
C ARG A 241 17.54 4.50 -15.34
N LYS A 242 17.96 4.58 -16.63
CA LYS A 242 18.70 5.73 -17.13
C LYS A 242 17.95 7.05 -16.99
N LEU A 243 16.64 7.03 -17.15
CA LEU A 243 15.81 8.24 -17.08
C LEU A 243 15.43 8.65 -15.65
N ARG A 244 15.46 7.72 -14.68
CA ARG A 244 15.05 7.96 -13.30
C ARG A 244 16.17 7.85 -12.26
N GLY A 245 17.30 7.23 -12.63
CA GLY A 245 18.44 6.98 -11.77
C GLY A 245 19.58 8.00 -11.88
N GLU A 246 19.45 9.04 -12.69
CA GLU A 246 20.38 10.18 -12.66
C GLU A 246 19.88 11.15 -11.58
N PRO A 247 20.68 11.44 -10.51
CA PRO A 247 20.39 12.57 -9.66
C PRO A 247 20.39 13.81 -10.55
N ALA A 248 19.40 14.70 -10.38
CA ALA A 248 19.41 16.01 -11.01
C ALA A 248 20.75 16.66 -10.66
N GLU A 249 21.63 16.85 -11.67
CA GLU A 249 22.81 17.69 -11.51
C GLU A 249 22.32 19.09 -11.15
N GLU A 250 22.79 19.59 -10.00
CA GLU A 250 22.61 20.96 -9.54
C GLU A 250 23.24 21.99 -10.49
#